data_1809fa9719e2453a4cecfee7ed7eb833
#
_entry.id   1809fa9719e2453a4cecfee7ed7eb833
#
_cell.length_a   1.000
_cell.length_b   1.000
_cell.length_c   1.000
_cell.angle_alpha   90.00
_cell.angle_beta   90.00
_cell.angle_gamma   90.00
#
_symmetry.space_group_name_H-M   'P 1'
#
loop_
_entity.id
_entity.type
_entity.pdbx_description
1 polymer ?
#
loop_
_entity_poly.entity_id
_entity_poly.type
_entity_poly.pdbx_seq_one_letter_code
_entity_poly.pdbx_strand_id
1 'polypeptide(L)'
;AVVTYDGNVGEQYNDAWFGDSANENIMQFSDIYLTTRGFLPFAPEADFWVGKHKLPQYEIQMLDWKTLTTDVAAGVGIENWALGVGLFDMSLSRDDVDVYSRDFTRTSQMNTNSVDVRYRNIPLWDDATLSLMAKYSAPNKTDQQQDNENDDSYFEMKDSWMLTSVLRQNLQRDTFNEFTLQVANNSYASSFASFSDASNTMAHGR
;
A
#
# COMPACT_ATOMS: atom_id res chain seq x y z
N ALA A 1 18.95 -7.22 7.78
CA ALA A 1 18.19 -7.49 6.55
C ALA A 1 17.01 -8.38 6.88
N VAL A 2 15.90 -8.12 6.24
CA VAL A 2 14.67 -8.92 6.34
C VAL A 2 14.39 -9.49 4.96
N VAL A 3 14.09 -10.79 4.92
CA VAL A 3 13.70 -11.48 3.70
C VAL A 3 12.50 -12.35 4.04
N THR A 4 11.37 -12.06 3.44
CA THR A 4 10.16 -12.86 3.55
C THR A 4 9.90 -13.54 2.22
N TYR A 5 9.77 -14.85 2.29
CA TYR A 5 9.55 -15.70 1.14
C TYR A 5 8.18 -16.33 1.25
N ASP A 6 7.32 -16.01 0.33
CA ASP A 6 5.96 -16.51 0.27
C ASP A 6 5.81 -17.51 -0.87
N GLY A 7 5.19 -18.62 -0.56
CA GLY A 7 4.89 -19.65 -1.52
C GLY A 7 3.60 -20.38 -1.15
N ASN A 8 2.78 -20.68 -2.14
CA ASN A 8 1.63 -21.53 -1.96
C ASN A 8 2.00 -22.98 -2.36
N VAL A 9 1.77 -23.93 -1.48
CA VAL A 9 2.06 -25.34 -1.71
C VAL A 9 0.80 -26.19 -2.00
N GLY A 10 -0.35 -25.54 -2.16
CA GLY A 10 -1.62 -26.24 -2.38
C GLY A 10 -2.07 -26.16 -3.84
N GLU A 11 -2.11 -27.27 -4.52
CA GLU A 11 -2.59 -27.35 -5.92
C GLU A 11 -4.03 -26.89 -6.13
N GLN A 12 -4.82 -26.79 -5.08
CA GLN A 12 -6.25 -26.48 -5.20
C GLN A 12 -6.59 -24.99 -5.14
N TYR A 13 -5.64 -24.15 -4.77
CA TYR A 13 -6.03 -22.81 -4.35
C TYR A 13 -5.42 -21.69 -5.14
N ASN A 14 -4.65 -21.97 -6.18
CA ASN A 14 -4.33 -20.80 -6.85
C ASN A 14 -3.18 -20.71 -7.77
N ASP A 15 -3.51 -20.68 -8.95
CA ASP A 15 -2.61 -20.32 -10.03
C ASP A 15 -2.06 -18.90 -9.90
N ALA A 16 -2.74 -18.03 -9.17
CA ALA A 16 -2.38 -16.61 -9.05
C ALA A 16 -1.15 -16.33 -8.18
N TRP A 17 -0.80 -17.24 -7.28
CA TRP A 17 0.37 -17.07 -6.41
C TRP A 17 1.67 -17.55 -7.03
N PHE A 18 1.58 -18.43 -8.00
CA PHE A 18 2.71 -19.13 -8.54
C PHE A 18 2.93 -18.91 -10.04
N GLY A 19 2.52 -17.77 -10.53
CA GLY A 19 2.65 -17.43 -11.92
C GLY A 19 1.44 -17.81 -12.75
N ASP A 20 1.50 -17.39 -13.96
CA ASP A 20 0.36 -17.40 -14.80
C ASP A 20 -0.10 -18.82 -15.16
N SER A 21 -1.31 -18.92 -15.42
CA SER A 21 -2.15 -19.79 -16.24
C SER A 21 -1.65 -21.16 -16.66
N ALA A 22 -0.45 -21.58 -16.35
CA ALA A 22 0.10 -22.80 -16.92
C ALA A 22 0.61 -23.84 -15.91
N ASN A 23 0.10 -23.85 -14.69
CA ASN A 23 0.54 -24.76 -13.63
C ASN A 23 2.03 -24.63 -13.23
N GLU A 24 2.61 -23.46 -13.43
CA GLU A 24 3.96 -23.18 -12.97
C GLU A 24 3.91 -22.53 -11.59
N ASN A 25 4.44 -23.22 -10.61
CA ASN A 25 4.61 -22.69 -9.27
C ASN A 25 5.72 -21.66 -9.25
N ILE A 26 5.39 -20.38 -9.11
CA ILE A 26 6.36 -19.30 -8.91
C ILE A 26 6.41 -18.95 -7.43
N MET A 27 7.58 -19.06 -6.86
CA MET A 27 7.84 -18.58 -5.52
C MET A 27 8.36 -17.15 -5.62
N GLN A 28 7.84 -16.25 -4.80
CA GLN A 28 8.24 -14.84 -4.83
C GLN A 28 8.65 -14.33 -3.46
N PHE A 29 9.49 -13.32 -3.45
CA PHE A 29 9.78 -12.59 -2.24
C PHE A 29 8.71 -11.53 -2.02
N SER A 30 7.96 -11.65 -0.92
CA SER A 30 6.99 -10.62 -0.50
C SER A 30 7.68 -9.40 0.09
N ASP A 31 8.72 -9.65 0.89
CA ASP A 31 9.59 -8.61 1.47
C ASP A 31 11.04 -8.96 1.25
N ILE A 32 11.80 -7.99 0.78
CA ILE A 32 13.25 -8.04 0.74
C ILE A 32 13.80 -6.63 0.94
N TYR A 33 14.19 -6.32 2.16
CA TYR A 33 14.69 -4.98 2.50
C TYR A 33 15.79 -5.00 3.54
N LEU A 34 16.57 -3.95 3.51
CA LEU A 34 17.55 -3.63 4.54
C LEU A 34 16.97 -2.55 5.45
N THR A 35 17.02 -2.77 6.74
CA THR A 35 16.69 -1.75 7.74
C THR A 35 17.89 -1.49 8.64
N THR A 36 18.05 -0.23 9.03
CA THR A 36 19.12 0.21 9.94
C THR A 36 18.54 1.16 10.98
N ARG A 37 19.03 1.05 12.21
CA ARG A 37 18.75 2.00 13.29
C ARG A 37 20.00 2.78 13.64
N GLY A 38 19.85 4.06 14.01
CA GLY A 38 21.01 4.92 14.32
C GLY A 38 21.73 5.46 13.07
N PHE A 39 21.22 5.21 11.88
CA PHE A 39 21.81 5.69 10.63
C PHE A 39 21.59 7.19 10.41
N LEU A 40 20.48 7.70 10.90
CA LEU A 40 20.08 9.11 10.71
C LEU A 40 20.49 9.91 11.95
N PRO A 41 21.45 10.86 11.86
CA PRO A 41 21.93 11.61 13.02
C PRO A 41 20.85 12.46 13.71
N PHE A 42 19.83 12.89 12.97
CA PHE A 42 18.70 13.69 13.47
C PHE A 42 17.56 12.84 14.06
N ALA A 43 17.58 11.53 13.81
CA ALA A 43 16.58 10.58 14.27
C ALA A 43 17.24 9.23 14.59
N PRO A 44 18.07 9.14 15.63
CA PRO A 44 18.87 7.93 15.90
C PRO A 44 18.02 6.72 16.33
N GLU A 45 16.81 6.95 16.82
CA GLU A 45 15.86 5.90 17.19
C GLU A 45 15.00 5.40 16.01
N ALA A 46 14.99 6.13 14.90
CA ALA A 46 14.22 5.78 13.73
C ALA A 46 14.88 4.64 12.94
N ASP A 47 14.03 3.86 12.29
CA ASP A 47 14.43 2.81 11.37
C ASP A 47 14.45 3.36 9.95
N PHE A 48 15.62 3.41 9.33
CA PHE A 48 15.76 3.71 7.92
C PHE A 48 15.77 2.40 7.13
N TRP A 49 14.98 2.30 6.07
CA TRP A 49 14.90 1.11 5.26
C TRP A 49 15.01 1.39 3.76
N VAL A 50 15.45 0.39 3.01
CA VAL A 50 15.54 0.40 1.55
C VAL A 50 15.29 -1.01 1.02
N GLY A 51 14.49 -1.13 -0.02
CA GLY A 51 14.15 -2.38 -0.68
C GLY A 51 12.66 -2.55 -0.91
N LYS A 52 12.22 -3.79 -1.07
CA LYS A 52 10.80 -4.15 -1.13
C LYS A 52 10.30 -4.40 0.29
N HIS A 53 9.46 -3.51 0.80
CA HIS A 53 8.98 -3.55 2.17
C HIS A 53 7.47 -3.31 2.24
N LYS A 54 6.76 -4.26 2.82
CA LYS A 54 5.35 -4.12 3.15
C LYS A 54 5.17 -3.18 4.33
N LEU A 55 4.57 -2.03 4.10
CA LEU A 55 4.28 -1.09 5.18
C LEU A 55 3.17 -1.63 6.09
N PRO A 56 3.13 -1.25 7.39
CA PRO A 56 2.09 -1.69 8.31
C PRO A 56 0.69 -1.37 7.79
N GLN A 57 -0.21 -2.34 7.87
CA GLN A 57 -1.60 -2.23 7.44
C GLN A 57 -2.53 -2.32 8.64
N TYR A 58 -3.66 -1.61 8.57
CA TYR A 58 -4.76 -1.76 9.50
C TYR A 58 -5.81 -2.68 8.88
N GLU A 59 -6.23 -3.68 9.61
CA GLU A 59 -7.12 -4.72 9.14
C GLU A 59 -8.42 -4.72 9.94
N ILE A 60 -9.55 -4.68 9.25
CA ILE A 60 -10.86 -4.92 9.86
C ILE A 60 -11.11 -6.42 9.80
N GLN A 61 -10.76 -7.10 10.87
CA GLN A 61 -10.69 -8.57 10.95
C GLN A 61 -11.97 -9.30 10.57
N MET A 62 -13.13 -8.72 10.85
CA MET A 62 -14.42 -9.35 10.51
C MET A 62 -14.69 -9.43 9.01
N LEU A 63 -14.05 -8.57 8.22
CA LEU A 63 -14.32 -8.43 6.79
C LEU A 63 -13.08 -8.78 5.94
N ASP A 64 -11.98 -9.15 6.57
CA ASP A 64 -10.67 -9.29 5.91
C ASP A 64 -10.31 -8.04 5.07
N TRP A 65 -10.74 -6.88 5.55
CA TRP A 65 -10.56 -5.60 4.86
C TRP A 65 -9.29 -4.92 5.34
N LYS A 66 -8.40 -4.66 4.42
CA LYS A 66 -7.18 -3.89 4.68
C LYS A 66 -7.40 -2.44 4.31
N THR A 67 -7.27 -1.57 5.28
CA THR A 67 -7.52 -0.13 5.11
C THR A 67 -6.45 0.61 4.32
N LEU A 68 -5.29 0.01 4.16
CA LEU A 68 -4.17 0.55 3.39
C LEU A 68 -3.51 -0.59 2.65
N THR A 69 -3.58 -0.56 1.35
CA THR A 69 -2.77 -1.45 0.51
C THR A 69 -1.42 -0.79 0.28
N THR A 70 -0.38 -1.49 0.63
CA THR A 70 0.99 -0.96 0.58
C THR A 70 1.97 -2.01 0.09
N ASP A 71 1.57 -2.73 -0.94
CA ASP A 71 2.53 -3.55 -1.66
C ASP A 71 3.48 -2.61 -2.40
N VAL A 72 4.72 -2.59 -1.93
CA VAL A 72 5.78 -1.74 -2.47
C VAL A 72 6.69 -2.60 -3.32
N ALA A 73 6.81 -2.28 -4.61
CA ALA A 73 7.76 -2.99 -5.47
C ALA A 73 9.20 -2.63 -5.11
N ALA A 74 9.48 -1.36 -4.93
CA ALA A 74 10.77 -0.87 -4.44
C ALA A 74 10.56 0.47 -3.73
N GLY A 75 11.31 0.71 -2.66
CA GLY A 75 11.15 1.94 -1.90
C GLY A 75 12.27 2.21 -0.93
N VAL A 76 12.14 3.36 -0.31
CA VAL A 76 13.01 3.85 0.77
C VAL A 76 12.15 4.60 1.76
N GLY A 77 12.44 4.47 3.04
CA GLY A 77 11.64 5.17 4.04
C GLY A 77 12.28 5.24 5.41
N ILE A 78 11.60 5.97 6.26
CA ILE A 78 11.88 6.12 7.67
C ILE A 78 10.64 5.65 8.42
N GLU A 79 10.83 4.84 9.44
CA GLU A 79 9.76 4.38 10.32
C GLU A 79 10.13 4.60 11.79
N ASN A 80 9.10 4.68 12.62
CA ASN A 80 9.25 4.76 14.07
C ASN A 80 10.07 5.97 14.55
N TRP A 81 10.04 7.07 13.80
CA TRP A 81 10.67 8.30 14.25
C TRP A 81 9.82 8.94 15.34
N ALA A 82 10.33 8.96 16.57
CA ALA A 82 9.67 9.62 17.68
C ALA A 82 9.68 11.15 17.45
N LEU A 83 8.58 11.69 16.98
CA LEU A 83 8.41 13.10 16.67
C LEU A 83 7.26 13.69 17.49
N GLY A 84 7.60 14.53 18.46
CA GLY A 84 6.61 15.09 19.37
C GLY A 84 5.95 14.00 20.24
N VAL A 85 4.64 13.84 20.13
CA VAL A 85 3.85 12.91 20.97
C VAL A 85 3.58 11.57 20.29
N GLY A 86 3.89 11.44 19.02
CA GLY A 86 3.60 10.26 18.23
C GLY A 86 4.82 9.72 17.46
N LEU A 87 4.57 8.76 16.61
CA LEU A 87 5.56 8.14 15.73
C LEU A 87 5.31 8.58 14.29
N PHE A 88 6.34 9.11 13.66
CA PHE A 88 6.31 9.55 12.28
C PHE A 88 6.96 8.51 11.37
N ASP A 89 6.29 8.21 10.26
CA ASP A 89 6.80 7.38 9.18
C ASP A 89 6.65 8.13 7.86
N MET A 90 7.61 7.96 6.97
CA MET A 90 7.56 8.49 5.62
C MET A 90 8.25 7.53 4.66
N SER A 91 7.67 7.29 3.51
CA SER A 91 8.28 6.48 2.46
C SER A 91 8.05 7.04 1.07
N LEU A 92 9.02 6.77 0.20
CA LEU A 92 8.94 6.94 -1.23
C LEU A 92 9.02 5.56 -1.85
N SER A 93 8.07 5.23 -2.70
CA SER A 93 8.00 3.90 -3.30
C SER A 93 7.62 3.95 -4.77
N ARG A 94 7.94 2.88 -5.44
CA ARG A 94 7.50 2.60 -6.80
C ARG A 94 6.70 1.31 -6.79
N ASP A 95 5.50 1.36 -7.32
CA ASP A 95 4.59 0.23 -7.44
C ASP A 95 4.26 -0.01 -8.90
N ASP A 96 3.97 -1.26 -9.25
CA ASP A 96 3.45 -1.63 -10.55
C ASP A 96 1.95 -1.88 -10.43
N VAL A 97 1.20 -1.31 -11.35
CA VAL A 97 -0.26 -1.45 -11.39
C VAL A 97 -0.73 -1.83 -12.79
N ASP A 98 -1.82 -2.56 -12.85
CA ASP A 98 -2.43 -2.94 -14.10
C ASP A 98 -3.42 -1.87 -14.58
N VAL A 99 -3.27 -1.47 -15.83
CA VAL A 99 -4.20 -0.56 -16.52
C VAL A 99 -4.95 -1.35 -17.59
N TYR A 100 -6.27 -1.28 -17.56
CA TYR A 100 -7.12 -2.01 -18.48
C TYR A 100 -7.34 -1.25 -19.79
N SER A 101 -7.45 -2.01 -20.89
CA SER A 101 -7.99 -1.48 -22.13
C SER A 101 -9.48 -1.14 -21.98
N ARG A 102 -9.98 -0.23 -22.81
CA ARG A 102 -11.39 0.21 -22.73
C ARG A 102 -12.40 -0.92 -22.89
N ASP A 103 -12.04 -1.95 -23.61
CA ASP A 103 -12.85 -3.16 -23.82
C ASP A 103 -12.63 -4.25 -22.75
N PHE A 104 -11.76 -4.01 -21.78
CA PHE A 104 -11.39 -4.95 -20.72
C PHE A 104 -10.77 -6.28 -21.20
N THR A 105 -10.29 -6.33 -22.43
CA THR A 105 -9.70 -7.56 -22.98
C THR A 105 -8.20 -7.67 -22.75
N ARG A 106 -7.53 -6.55 -22.46
CA ARG A 106 -6.08 -6.49 -22.27
C ARG A 106 -5.72 -5.66 -21.06
N THR A 107 -4.59 -5.98 -20.46
CA THR A 107 -3.96 -5.21 -19.38
C THR A 107 -2.57 -4.76 -19.80
N SER A 108 -2.14 -3.62 -19.28
CA SER A 108 -0.78 -3.11 -19.42
C SER A 108 -0.26 -2.73 -18.04
N GLN A 109 0.91 -3.18 -17.69
CA GLN A 109 1.55 -2.79 -16.44
C GLN A 109 2.09 -1.37 -16.53
N MET A 110 1.78 -0.56 -15.54
CA MET A 110 2.23 0.81 -15.42
C MET A 110 2.90 1.04 -14.07
N ASN A 111 4.04 1.71 -14.10
CA ASN A 111 4.72 2.11 -12.88
C ASN A 111 4.06 3.35 -12.28
N THR A 112 3.98 3.39 -10.95
CA THR A 112 3.57 4.56 -10.20
C THR A 112 4.64 4.94 -9.18
N ASN A 113 4.78 6.23 -8.94
CA ASN A 113 5.62 6.76 -7.88
C ASN A 113 4.70 7.23 -6.74
N SER A 114 4.95 6.74 -5.55
CA SER A 114 4.09 6.99 -4.39
C SER A 114 4.86 7.62 -3.23
N VAL A 115 4.18 8.49 -2.51
CA VAL A 115 4.61 9.03 -1.23
C VAL A 115 3.61 8.59 -0.18
N ASP A 116 4.06 8.00 0.91
CA ASP A 116 3.25 7.62 2.07
C ASP A 116 3.80 8.34 3.30
N VAL A 117 2.93 9.00 4.04
CA VAL A 117 3.27 9.72 5.27
C VAL A 117 2.29 9.31 6.35
N ARG A 118 2.80 8.97 7.54
CA ARG A 118 2.00 8.54 8.68
C ARG A 118 2.45 9.23 9.95
N TYR A 119 1.49 9.63 10.76
CA TYR A 119 1.74 10.07 12.12
C TYR A 119 0.86 9.26 13.05
N ARG A 120 1.46 8.33 13.76
CA ARG A 120 0.79 7.23 14.47
C ARG A 120 0.86 7.40 15.98
N ASN A 121 -0.11 6.78 16.67
CA ASN A 121 -0.11 6.65 18.12
C ASN A 121 -0.12 8.01 18.85
N ILE A 122 -0.80 9.01 18.30
CA ILE A 122 -1.00 10.30 18.94
C ILE A 122 -1.93 10.07 20.14
N PRO A 123 -1.50 10.28 21.39
CA PRO A 123 -2.37 10.12 22.54
C PRO A 123 -3.43 11.24 22.56
N LEU A 124 -4.70 10.87 22.71
CA LEU A 124 -5.81 11.83 22.85
C LEU A 124 -6.28 11.94 24.29
N TRP A 125 -6.59 10.81 24.89
CA TRP A 125 -6.92 10.66 26.30
C TRP A 125 -6.48 9.28 26.77
N ASP A 126 -6.67 8.99 28.04
CA ASP A 126 -6.32 7.68 28.60
C ASP A 126 -6.94 6.57 27.74
N ASP A 127 -6.09 5.62 27.34
CA ASP A 127 -6.45 4.46 26.55
C ASP A 127 -6.91 4.74 25.09
N ALA A 128 -6.78 5.97 24.58
CA ALA A 128 -7.12 6.30 23.20
C ALA A 128 -5.97 6.92 22.43
N THR A 129 -5.79 6.44 21.18
CA THR A 129 -4.79 6.96 20.24
C THR A 129 -5.42 7.29 18.90
N LEU A 130 -4.88 8.32 18.24
CA LEU A 130 -5.20 8.69 16.89
C LEU A 130 -4.00 8.43 15.98
N SER A 131 -4.25 7.85 14.82
CA SER A 131 -3.25 7.73 13.75
C SER A 131 -3.78 8.37 12.48
N LEU A 132 -2.95 9.20 11.86
CA LEU A 132 -3.26 9.92 10.62
C LEU A 132 -2.31 9.45 9.53
N MET A 133 -2.84 9.18 8.35
CA MET A 133 -2.08 8.66 7.23
C MET A 133 -2.51 9.34 5.94
N ALA A 134 -1.53 9.69 5.11
CA ALA A 134 -1.74 10.26 3.79
C ALA A 134 -0.89 9.49 2.77
N LYS A 135 -1.49 9.13 1.67
CA LYS A 135 -0.79 8.53 0.52
C LYS A 135 -1.13 9.31 -0.74
N TYR A 136 -0.12 9.57 -1.56
CA TYR A 136 -0.25 10.16 -2.88
C TYR A 136 0.51 9.29 -3.88
N SER A 137 -0.07 9.08 -5.04
CA SER A 137 0.52 8.29 -6.12
C SER A 137 0.33 8.97 -7.46
N ALA A 138 1.41 9.05 -8.22
CA ALA A 138 1.42 9.59 -9.57
C ALA A 138 1.89 8.54 -10.57
N PRO A 139 1.19 8.36 -11.70
CA PRO A 139 1.60 7.43 -12.73
C PRO A 139 2.91 7.90 -13.40
N ASN A 140 3.79 6.95 -13.69
CA ASN A 140 5.01 7.17 -14.44
C ASN A 140 4.86 6.52 -15.82
N LYS A 141 4.20 7.25 -16.73
CA LYS A 141 3.79 6.76 -18.04
C LYS A 141 4.96 6.77 -19.03
N THR A 142 5.06 5.70 -19.80
CA THR A 142 5.89 5.68 -21.01
C THR A 142 5.20 6.42 -22.17
N ASP A 143 5.95 6.79 -23.21
CA ASP A 143 5.38 7.43 -24.41
C ASP A 143 4.27 6.57 -25.02
N GLN A 144 4.47 5.25 -25.11
CA GLN A 144 3.46 4.33 -25.62
C GLN A 144 2.18 4.31 -24.75
N GLN A 145 2.31 4.42 -23.44
CA GLN A 145 1.16 4.47 -22.55
C GLN A 145 0.41 5.79 -22.68
N GLN A 146 1.11 6.89 -22.92
CA GLN A 146 0.48 8.18 -23.22
C GLN A 146 -0.25 8.14 -24.57
N ASP A 147 0.34 7.51 -25.60
CA ASP A 147 -0.31 7.33 -26.89
C ASP A 147 -1.57 6.48 -26.77
N ASN A 148 -1.52 5.38 -26.01
CA ASN A 148 -2.67 4.51 -25.77
C ASN A 148 -3.81 5.22 -25.02
N GLU A 149 -3.50 6.19 -24.17
CA GLU A 149 -4.51 7.02 -23.52
C GLU A 149 -5.08 8.06 -24.49
N ASN A 150 -4.24 8.67 -25.34
CA ASN A 150 -4.62 9.68 -26.31
C ASN A 150 -5.51 9.11 -27.42
N ASP A 151 -5.28 7.87 -27.83
CA ASP A 151 -6.11 7.17 -28.83
C ASP A 151 -7.33 6.46 -28.23
N ASP A 152 -7.56 6.64 -26.92
CA ASP A 152 -8.67 6.07 -26.15
C ASP A 152 -8.71 4.52 -26.12
N SER A 153 -7.60 3.87 -26.37
CA SER A 153 -7.52 2.41 -26.34
C SER A 153 -7.40 1.83 -24.91
N TYR A 154 -6.85 2.61 -23.98
CA TYR A 154 -6.74 2.27 -22.56
C TYR A 154 -7.37 3.35 -21.68
N PHE A 155 -7.69 2.99 -20.44
CA PHE A 155 -8.14 3.97 -19.46
C PHE A 155 -7.00 4.91 -19.07
N GLU A 156 -7.31 6.18 -18.92
CA GLU A 156 -6.36 7.16 -18.42
C GLU A 156 -6.12 6.92 -16.92
N MET A 157 -4.86 6.81 -16.55
CA MET A 157 -4.45 6.76 -15.16
C MET A 157 -4.13 8.15 -14.65
N LYS A 158 -4.81 8.55 -13.57
CA LYS A 158 -4.67 9.87 -12.92
C LYS A 158 -3.96 9.74 -11.59
N ASP A 159 -3.39 10.85 -11.16
CA ASP A 159 -2.89 10.99 -9.80
C ASP A 159 -3.98 10.65 -8.78
N SER A 160 -3.61 9.97 -7.74
CA SER A 160 -4.53 9.55 -6.68
C SER A 160 -3.99 9.93 -5.32
N TRP A 161 -4.89 10.30 -4.42
CA TRP A 161 -4.54 10.50 -3.02
C TRP A 161 -5.55 9.83 -2.11
N MET A 162 -5.12 9.52 -0.91
CA MET A 162 -5.93 8.92 0.14
C MET A 162 -5.51 9.48 1.49
N LEU A 163 -6.49 9.85 2.30
CA LEU A 163 -6.32 10.24 3.69
C LEU A 163 -7.04 9.23 4.56
N THR A 164 -6.37 8.75 5.60
CA THR A 164 -6.92 7.80 6.55
C THR A 164 -6.70 8.29 7.97
N SER A 165 -7.74 8.19 8.78
CA SER A 165 -7.70 8.45 10.22
C SER A 165 -8.18 7.21 10.95
N VAL A 166 -7.40 6.76 11.93
CA VAL A 166 -7.74 5.61 12.78
C VAL A 166 -7.75 6.06 14.24
N LEU A 167 -8.91 6.04 14.85
CA LEU A 167 -9.09 6.23 16.28
C LEU A 167 -9.18 4.85 16.93
N ARG A 168 -8.26 4.55 17.83
CA ARG A 168 -8.27 3.31 18.60
C ARG A 168 -8.41 3.63 20.08
N GLN A 169 -9.40 3.01 20.70
CA GLN A 169 -9.64 3.08 22.13
C GLN A 169 -9.51 1.68 22.75
N ASN A 170 -8.55 1.52 23.65
CA ASN A 170 -8.41 0.29 24.39
C ASN A 170 -9.44 0.27 25.53
N LEU A 171 -10.11 -0.86 25.67
CA LEU A 171 -11.11 -1.10 26.70
C LEU A 171 -10.58 -2.12 27.72
N GLN A 172 -11.36 -2.41 28.72
CA GLN A 172 -10.99 -3.43 29.69
C GLN A 172 -10.95 -4.84 29.07
N ARG A 173 -10.14 -5.73 29.61
CA ARG A 173 -10.04 -7.16 29.22
C ARG A 173 -9.55 -7.38 27.79
N ASP A 174 -8.51 -6.67 27.38
CA ASP A 174 -7.88 -6.82 26.06
C ASP A 174 -8.82 -6.60 24.87
N THR A 175 -9.91 -5.86 25.09
CA THR A 175 -10.82 -5.43 24.06
C THR A 175 -10.49 -4.01 23.59
N PHE A 176 -10.86 -3.69 22.38
CA PHE A 176 -10.69 -2.34 21.84
C PHE A 176 -11.83 -1.95 20.91
N ASN A 177 -12.07 -0.67 20.80
CA ASN A 177 -12.84 -0.08 19.70
C ASN A 177 -11.86 0.56 18.71
N GLU A 178 -12.11 0.35 17.44
CA GLU A 178 -11.37 1.01 16.38
C GLU A 178 -12.33 1.64 15.38
N PHE A 179 -12.13 2.91 15.12
CA PHE A 179 -12.92 3.67 14.19
C PHE A 179 -12.02 4.22 13.09
N THR A 180 -12.27 3.81 11.85
CA THR A 180 -11.50 4.22 10.70
C THR A 180 -12.34 5.09 9.78
N LEU A 181 -11.79 6.24 9.40
CA LEU A 181 -12.34 7.12 8.38
C LEU A 181 -11.33 7.26 7.24
N GLN A 182 -11.78 6.98 6.02
CA GLN A 182 -10.95 7.15 4.82
C GLN A 182 -11.64 8.06 3.81
N VAL A 183 -10.85 8.91 3.17
CA VAL A 183 -11.28 9.75 2.04
C VAL A 183 -10.23 9.62 0.95
N ALA A 184 -10.69 9.40 -0.27
CA ALA A 184 -9.78 9.20 -1.41
C ALA A 184 -10.40 9.71 -2.71
N ASN A 185 -9.56 9.86 -3.72
CA ASN A 185 -9.99 10.15 -5.08
C ASN A 185 -9.47 9.11 -6.08
N ASN A 186 -9.97 9.17 -7.29
CA ASN A 186 -9.56 8.38 -8.45
C ASN A 186 -9.39 6.89 -8.11
N SER A 187 -8.23 6.32 -8.37
CA SER A 187 -7.96 4.91 -8.20
C SER A 187 -8.10 4.45 -6.75
N TYR A 188 -7.67 5.26 -5.79
CA TYR A 188 -7.85 4.92 -4.37
C TYR A 188 -9.32 4.95 -3.94
N ALA A 189 -10.15 5.80 -4.54
CA ALA A 189 -11.59 5.81 -4.28
C ALA A 189 -12.27 4.55 -4.84
N SER A 190 -11.87 4.06 -6.00
CA SER A 190 -12.44 2.83 -6.57
C SER A 190 -12.08 1.58 -5.77
N SER A 191 -10.96 1.58 -5.04
CA SER A 191 -10.59 0.46 -4.15
C SER A 191 -11.58 0.27 -3.00
N PHE A 192 -12.27 1.33 -2.57
CA PHE A 192 -13.27 1.23 -1.51
C PHE A 192 -14.60 0.63 -1.97
N ALA A 193 -14.90 0.73 -3.25
CA ALA A 193 -16.12 0.16 -3.83
C ALA A 193 -16.01 -1.33 -4.14
N SER A 194 -14.82 -1.88 -4.08
CA SER A 194 -14.52 -3.28 -4.41
C SER A 194 -13.96 -3.98 -3.19
N PHE A 195 -14.60 -5.07 -2.76
CA PHE A 195 -14.08 -5.97 -1.74
C PHE A 195 -12.96 -6.88 -2.29
N SER A 196 -12.68 -6.79 -3.57
CA SER A 196 -11.62 -7.51 -4.23
C SER A 196 -10.38 -6.63 -4.33
N ASP A 197 -9.25 -7.27 -4.26
CA ASP A 197 -7.88 -6.82 -4.38
C ASP A 197 -7.70 -5.38 -4.89
N ALA A 198 -7.31 -4.50 -3.99
CA ALA A 198 -7.13 -3.08 -4.28
C ALA A 198 -6.00 -2.79 -5.28
N SER A 199 -5.15 -3.74 -5.58
CA SER A 199 -4.07 -3.61 -6.56
C SER A 199 -4.60 -3.40 -7.98
N ASN A 200 -5.77 -3.93 -8.27
CA ASN A 200 -6.36 -3.88 -9.61
C ASN A 200 -7.25 -2.66 -9.85
N THR A 201 -7.41 -1.79 -8.89
CA THR A 201 -8.39 -0.70 -8.97
C THR A 201 -7.83 0.63 -9.43
N MET A 202 -6.51 0.73 -9.59
CA MET A 202 -5.91 1.96 -10.12
C MET A 202 -6.21 2.21 -11.61
N ALA A 203 -6.84 1.25 -12.29
CA ALA A 203 -7.20 1.35 -13.70
C ALA A 203 -8.46 2.17 -14.00
N HIS A 204 -9.23 2.54 -13.00
CA HIS A 204 -10.50 3.23 -13.21
C HIS A 204 -10.38 4.70 -12.80
N GLY A 205 -9.46 5.43 -13.40
CA GLY A 205 -9.43 6.87 -13.31
C GLY A 205 -10.63 7.47 -14.07
N ARG A 206 -11.74 7.73 -13.39
CA ARG A 206 -12.79 8.61 -13.86
C ARG A 206 -12.80 9.88 -13.04
#